data_5428b44b7544407b8b4d4df0026a6758
#
_entry.id   5428b44b7544407b8b4d4df0026a6758
#
_cell.length_a   1.000
_cell.length_b   1.000
_cell.length_c   1.000
_cell.angle_alpha   90.00
_cell.angle_beta   90.00
_cell.angle_gamma   90.00
#
_symmetry.space_group_name_H-M   'P 1'
#
loop_
_entity.id
_entity.type
_entity.pdbx_description
1 polymer ?
#
loop_
_entity_poly.entity_id
_entity_poly.type
_entity_poly.pdbx_seq_one_letter_code
_entity_poly.pdbx_strand_id
1 'polypeptide(L)' 'MVDIYTLESGATYVVNRNFTDYYGNAFSTGDKLTYVERHFLPYEGGHTLVFRECRLYLQEEVNKKIIDAFAEYLSRAEDS' A
#
# COMPACT_ATOMS: atom_id res chain seq x y z
N MET A 1 -4.86 -0.32 -13.55
CA MET A 1 -5.25 -0.75 -12.21
C MET A 1 -4.07 -0.64 -11.27
N VAL A 2 -4.29 -0.14 -10.07
CA VAL A 2 -3.23 0.03 -9.07
C VAL A 2 -2.95 -1.29 -8.37
N ASP A 3 -1.67 -1.66 -8.26
CA ASP A 3 -1.23 -2.76 -7.42
C ASP A 3 0.10 -2.39 -6.79
N ILE A 4 0.65 -3.25 -5.94
CA ILE A 4 1.88 -2.91 -5.21
C ILE A 4 3.09 -2.76 -6.12
N TYR A 5 3.00 -3.22 -7.35
CA TYR A 5 4.12 -3.17 -8.31
C TYR A 5 4.03 -1.97 -9.25
N THR A 6 2.89 -1.30 -9.33
CA THR A 6 2.66 -0.22 -10.28
C THR A 6 2.54 1.16 -9.65
N LEU A 7 2.88 1.28 -8.38
CA LEU A 7 2.87 2.57 -7.69
C LEU A 7 3.96 3.48 -8.27
N GLU A 8 3.63 4.75 -8.43
CA GLU A 8 4.57 5.72 -8.99
C GLU A 8 5.15 6.61 -7.90
N SER A 9 6.48 6.74 -7.87
CA SER A 9 7.16 7.62 -6.92
C SER A 9 6.71 9.06 -7.13
N GLY A 10 6.35 9.72 -6.03
CA GLY A 10 5.87 11.08 -6.06
C GLY A 10 4.36 11.21 -6.23
N ALA A 11 3.67 10.13 -6.62
CA ALA A 11 2.23 10.18 -6.77
C ALA A 11 1.54 10.00 -5.42
N THR A 12 0.39 10.64 -5.26
CA THR A 12 -0.41 10.52 -4.06
C THR A 12 -1.53 9.51 -4.27
N TYR A 13 -1.74 8.68 -3.26
CA TYR A 13 -2.78 7.65 -3.27
C TYR A 13 -3.72 7.86 -2.10
N VAL A 14 -4.97 7.46 -2.26
CA VAL A 14 -5.98 7.58 -1.21
C VAL A 14 -6.44 6.20 -0.78
N VAL A 15 -6.61 6.02 0.52
CA VAL A 15 -7.13 4.77 1.07
C VAL A 15 -8.64 4.74 0.85
N ASN A 16 -9.13 3.70 0.19
CA ASN A 16 -10.55 3.54 -0.15
C ASN A 16 -11.28 2.64 0.83
N ARG A 17 -10.55 1.80 1.54
CA ARG A 17 -11.09 0.86 2.51
C ARG A 17 -10.19 0.80 3.72
N ASN A 18 -10.79 0.69 4.89
CA ASN A 18 -10.00 0.50 6.11
C ASN A 18 -9.29 -0.84 6.06
N PHE A 19 -8.02 -0.86 6.44
CA PHE A 19 -7.27 -2.11 6.53
C PHE A 19 -6.10 -1.94 7.50
N THR A 20 -5.49 -3.06 7.85
CA THR A 20 -4.27 -3.07 8.66
C THR A 20 -3.18 -3.78 7.88
N ASP A 21 -1.93 -3.36 8.09
CA ASP A 21 -0.80 -4.02 7.46
C ASP A 21 -0.34 -5.21 8.32
N TYR A 22 0.79 -5.81 7.96
CA TYR A 22 1.31 -6.99 8.66
C TYR A 22 1.57 -6.71 10.14
N TYR A 23 2.00 -5.50 10.48
CA TYR A 23 2.31 -5.14 11.86
C TYR A 23 1.10 -4.60 12.62
N GLY A 24 -0.05 -4.57 12.00
CA GLY A 24 -1.26 -4.08 12.64
C GLY A 24 -1.44 -2.57 12.59
N ASN A 25 -0.66 -1.87 11.78
CA ASN A 25 -0.85 -0.44 11.59
C ASN A 25 -2.14 -0.21 10.81
N ALA A 26 -3.00 0.64 11.34
CA ALA A 26 -4.32 0.89 10.75
C ALA A 26 -4.26 1.99 9.70
N PHE A 27 -4.91 1.74 8.58
CA PHE A 27 -5.09 2.72 7.50
C PHE A 27 -6.58 2.93 7.30
N SER A 28 -7.00 4.18 7.28
CA SER A 28 -8.41 4.53 7.26
C SER A 28 -8.82 5.17 5.96
N THR A 29 -10.05 4.90 5.55
CA THR A 29 -10.63 5.49 4.36
C THR A 29 -10.45 7.00 4.35
N GLY A 30 -9.92 7.53 3.27
CA GLY A 30 -9.66 8.95 3.11
C GLY A 30 -8.24 9.37 3.41
N ASP A 31 -7.43 8.49 4.03
CA ASP A 31 -6.01 8.80 4.26
C ASP A 31 -5.30 8.96 2.93
N LYS A 32 -4.43 9.96 2.84
CA LYS A 32 -3.64 10.21 1.64
C LYS A 32 -2.18 9.90 1.90
N LEU A 33 -1.58 9.15 0.99
CA LEU A 33 -0.22 8.66 1.13
C LEU A 33 0.55 8.96 -0.14
N THR A 34 1.71 9.58 -0.01
CA THR A 34 2.57 9.89 -1.16
C THR A 34 3.65 8.84 -1.27
N TYR A 35 3.63 8.09 -2.36
CA TYR A 35 4.52 6.95 -2.56
C TYR A 35 5.96 7.39 -2.83
N VAL A 36 6.91 6.69 -2.22
CA VAL A 36 8.33 6.93 -2.42
C VAL A 36 8.98 5.73 -3.12
N GLU A 37 8.95 4.57 -2.48
CA GLU A 37 9.63 3.39 -3.02
C GLU A 37 9.09 2.11 -2.39
N ARG A 38 9.49 0.97 -2.95
CA ARG A 38 9.11 -0.34 -2.46
C ARG A 38 10.37 -1.18 -2.26
N HIS A 39 10.43 -1.89 -1.15
CA HIS A 39 11.48 -2.86 -0.87
C HIS A 39 10.87 -4.25 -0.75
N PHE A 40 11.50 -5.24 -1.35
CA PHE A 40 11.05 -6.61 -1.28
C PHE A 40 12.06 -7.45 -0.51
N LEU A 41 11.57 -8.24 0.45
CA LEU A 41 12.38 -9.16 1.22
C LEU A 41 12.03 -10.58 0.79
N PRO A 42 12.84 -11.19 -0.12
CA PRO A 42 12.47 -12.48 -0.71
C PRO A 42 12.35 -13.62 0.29
N TYR A 43 13.15 -13.61 1.34
CA TYR A 43 13.10 -14.68 2.34
C TYR A 43 11.82 -14.67 3.16
N GLU A 44 11.15 -13.54 3.23
CA GLU A 44 9.92 -13.39 4.02
C GLU A 44 8.70 -13.22 3.15
N GLY A 45 8.89 -13.05 1.85
CA GLY A 45 7.80 -12.69 0.97
C GLY A 45 7.19 -11.34 1.34
N GLY A 46 8.00 -10.44 1.90
CA GLY A 46 7.51 -9.17 2.44
C GLY A 46 7.78 -8.00 1.52
N HIS A 47 6.78 -7.13 1.39
CA HIS A 47 6.87 -5.91 0.61
C HIS A 47 6.71 -4.72 1.53
N THR A 48 7.73 -3.85 1.59
CA THR A 48 7.65 -2.60 2.34
C THR A 48 7.37 -1.48 1.35
N LEU A 49 6.19 -0.88 1.47
CA LEU A 49 5.82 0.27 0.66
C LEU A 49 6.14 1.51 1.48
N VAL A 50 7.09 2.30 1.01
CA VAL A 50 7.51 3.50 1.73
C VAL A 50 6.73 4.69 1.19
N PHE A 51 6.00 5.34 2.07
CA PHE A 51 5.30 6.58 1.77
C PHE A 51 5.93 7.71 2.59
N ARG A 52 5.77 8.94 2.16
CA ARG A 52 6.32 10.08 2.89
C ARG A 52 5.75 10.17 4.31
N GLU A 53 4.49 9.77 4.47
CA GLU A 53 3.76 9.87 5.73
C GLU A 53 4.00 8.66 6.65
N CYS A 54 4.26 7.49 6.07
CA CYS A 54 4.38 6.25 6.84
C CYS A 54 4.97 5.13 6.00
N ARG A 55 5.11 3.96 6.61
CA ARG A 55 5.50 2.74 5.92
C ARG A 55 4.38 1.72 6.05
N LEU A 56 4.21 0.91 5.02
CA LEU A 56 3.17 -0.11 4.97
C LEU A 56 3.85 -1.42 4.60
N TYR A 57 3.75 -2.42 5.47
CA TYR A 57 4.41 -3.70 5.25
C TYR A 57 3.38 -4.81 5.06
N LEU A 58 3.49 -5.53 3.94
CA LEU A 58 2.59 -6.63 3.62
C LEU A 58 3.40 -7.88 3.29
N GLN A 59 2.97 -9.03 3.81
CA GLN A 59 3.56 -10.32 3.47
C GLN A 59 2.65 -11.05 2.50
N GLU A 60 3.25 -11.69 1.50
CA GLU A 60 2.49 -12.32 0.42
C GLU A 60 1.47 -13.35 0.89
N GLU A 61 1.82 -14.15 1.89
CA GLU A 61 0.91 -15.16 2.41
C GLU A 61 -0.10 -14.58 3.39
N VAL A 62 0.39 -13.81 4.35
CA VAL A 62 -0.46 -13.29 5.43
C VAL A 62 -1.44 -12.24 4.91
N ASN A 63 -0.98 -11.38 4.03
CA ASN A 63 -1.78 -10.27 3.52
C ASN A 63 -2.20 -10.48 2.07
N LYS A 64 -2.31 -11.73 1.65
CA LYS A 64 -2.64 -12.07 0.27
C LYS A 64 -3.93 -11.39 -0.21
N LYS A 65 -4.93 -11.33 0.64
CA LYS A 65 -6.21 -10.72 0.29
C LYS A 65 -6.04 -9.23 -0.08
N ILE A 66 -5.22 -8.53 0.68
CA ILE A 66 -4.96 -7.10 0.41
C ILE A 66 -4.13 -6.95 -0.85
N ILE A 67 -3.09 -7.75 -1.01
CA ILE A 67 -2.22 -7.69 -2.18
C ILE A 67 -2.99 -7.99 -3.45
N ASP A 68 -3.80 -9.05 -3.44
CA ASP A 68 -4.56 -9.48 -4.61
C ASP A 68 -5.64 -8.47 -5.04
N ALA A 69 -6.17 -7.73 -4.08
CA ALA A 69 -7.22 -6.76 -4.33
C ALA A 69 -6.77 -5.34 -3.99
N PHE A 70 -5.50 -5.05 -4.21
CA PHE A 70 -4.90 -3.80 -3.76
C PHE A 70 -5.64 -2.56 -4.28
N ALA A 71 -6.14 -2.61 -5.51
CA ALA A 71 -6.88 -1.50 -6.11
C ALA A 71 -8.19 -1.18 -5.36
N GLU A 72 -8.70 -2.12 -4.56
CA GLU A 72 -9.88 -1.86 -3.74
C GLU A 72 -9.53 -1.09 -2.48
N TYR A 73 -8.28 -1.16 -2.06
CA TYR A 73 -7.81 -0.52 -0.83
C TYR A 73 -7.16 0.83 -1.08
N LEU A 74 -6.41 0.95 -2.18
CA LEU A 74 -5.76 2.19 -2.56
C LEU A 74 -6.07 2.52 -4.02
N SER A 75 -6.25 3.80 -4.30
CA SER A 75 -6.34 4.29 -5.67
C SER A 75 -5.59 5.60 -5.75
N ARG A 76 -5.21 5.96 -6.98
CA ARG A 76 -4.50 7.21 -7.19
C ARG A 76 -5.44 8.37 -6.90
N ALA A 77 -4.97 9.30 -6.08
CA ALA A 77 -5.74 10.49 -5.78
C ALA A 77 -5.79 11.35 -7.05
N GLU A 78 -6.99 11.57 -7.55
CA GLU A 78 -7.18 12.42 -8.71
C GLU A 78 -7.19 13.86 -8.25
N ASP A 79 -6.40 14.67 -8.92
CA ASP A 79 -6.41 16.09 -8.67
C ASP A 79 -7.43 16.74 -9.53
N SER A 80 -8.53 16.23 -9.52
CA SER A 80 -9.54 16.79 -10.39
C SER A 80 -9.89 18.20 -9.98
#